data_46d46235e94a4197f9dc7fbe72ca3353
#
_entry.id   46d46235e94a4197f9dc7fbe72ca3353
#
_cell.length_a   1.000
_cell.length_b   1.000
_cell.length_c   1.000
_cell.angle_alpha   90.00
_cell.angle_beta   90.00
_cell.angle_gamma   90.00
#
_symmetry.space_group_name_H-M   'P 1'
#
loop_
_entity.id
_entity.type
_entity.pdbx_description
1 polymer ?
#
loop_
_entity_poly.entity_id
_entity_poly.type
_entity_poly.pdbx_seq_one_letter_code
_entity_poly.pdbx_strand_id
1 'polypeptide(L)'
;MTRTNQLTDIRTAPRRKVLISGAGIAGPALAFWLNRYGYAVTVVEKAGTPRSGGYPIDVRGTALEVVRRMGILPQLRDAHVDSRRFTFLDGDGGEVASVNPHTVGGSVEGRDPEVRDLEVRRGDLTDALYTAVRDDVEFLFNDSVETLDQPVQSSRSGRSSRSGHGVDVTFRGGGRRAFDMVFGADGLHSRTRQSLFGPEERFHRYLGYCFAVFTMPNTFALSHEIMMWNTPGRAAALYAVGDDDTVHAFLNFARPEPPSGALRDPEAQRDLVAAAFADAGWEVPGMIAAMRDADDLFIDVVSQIRMPRWSSGRVALVGDAAYAPSFLTGQGSSLALVGAYMLAGSLADRDHTAGFAAYEHHTRAFVTMNQEQIGEGDAALFPTTARALEQRNDMLRDLGTMPPRRDDRPTRPSPCPNSRSGGDSGHAVPSVASTRTRQAAGSADGRRTPTWCRGTPPWRGTRCGARPLGGAADRSFARYFGSRLNSEVDQK
;
A
#
# COMPACT_ATOMS: atom_id res chain seq x y z
N MET A 1 60.91 14.61 -22.57
CA MET A 1 60.30 13.76 -21.48
C MET A 1 58.83 14.00 -21.41
N THR A 2 58.07 13.17 -22.14
CA THR A 2 56.63 13.30 -22.31
C THR A 2 55.98 12.38 -21.30
N ARG A 3 55.26 12.95 -20.33
CA ARG A 3 54.45 12.19 -19.34
C ARG A 3 53.12 11.83 -20.00
N THR A 4 53.01 10.57 -20.36
CA THR A 4 51.75 9.96 -20.81
C THR A 4 50.80 9.87 -19.63
N ASN A 5 49.70 10.63 -19.66
CA ASN A 5 48.59 10.55 -18.71
C ASN A 5 47.82 9.25 -18.98
N GLN A 6 48.02 8.22 -18.18
CA GLN A 6 47.16 7.05 -18.14
C GLN A 6 45.84 7.44 -17.43
N LEU A 7 44.81 7.71 -18.23
CA LEU A 7 43.41 7.70 -17.78
C LEU A 7 43.10 6.27 -17.37
N THR A 8 43.07 6.02 -16.07
CA THR A 8 42.58 4.78 -15.48
C THR A 8 41.11 4.65 -15.81
N ASP A 9 40.82 3.69 -16.68
CA ASP A 9 39.48 3.22 -17.03
C ASP A 9 38.80 2.73 -15.74
N ILE A 10 37.88 3.52 -15.19
CA ILE A 10 37.06 3.12 -14.04
C ILE A 10 36.08 2.07 -14.61
N ARG A 11 36.50 0.80 -14.62
CA ARG A 11 35.62 -0.33 -14.83
C ARG A 11 34.52 -0.25 -13.76
N THR A 12 33.33 0.16 -14.19
CA THR A 12 32.13 0.07 -13.35
C THR A 12 31.97 -1.38 -12.92
N ALA A 13 31.99 -1.64 -11.62
CA ALA A 13 31.74 -2.97 -11.08
C ALA A 13 30.41 -3.51 -11.64
N PRO A 14 30.33 -4.80 -12.00
CA PRO A 14 29.10 -5.36 -12.57
C PRO A 14 27.94 -5.15 -11.58
N ARG A 15 26.82 -4.63 -12.10
CA ARG A 15 25.60 -4.42 -11.32
C ARG A 15 25.14 -5.76 -10.75
N ARG A 16 24.78 -5.80 -9.46
CA ARG A 16 24.15 -6.98 -8.84
C ARG A 16 22.79 -7.24 -9.53
N LYS A 17 22.58 -8.47 -9.94
CA LYS A 17 21.34 -8.91 -10.61
C LYS A 17 20.33 -9.38 -9.58
N VAL A 18 19.14 -8.84 -9.64
CA VAL A 18 18.07 -9.21 -8.70
C VAL A 18 16.77 -9.53 -9.44
N LEU A 19 16.03 -10.51 -8.90
CA LEU A 19 14.70 -10.85 -9.37
C LEU A 19 13.66 -10.40 -8.36
N ILE A 20 12.56 -9.84 -8.86
CA ILE A 20 11.35 -9.56 -8.09
C ILE A 20 10.22 -10.43 -8.66
N SER A 21 9.59 -11.25 -7.84
CA SER A 21 8.41 -12.04 -8.18
C SER A 21 7.14 -11.26 -7.84
N GLY A 22 6.38 -10.85 -8.87
CA GLY A 22 5.13 -10.09 -8.78
C GLY A 22 5.26 -8.62 -9.17
N ALA A 23 4.36 -8.17 -10.07
CA ALA A 23 4.26 -6.78 -10.56
C ALA A 23 3.01 -6.06 -10.02
N GLY A 24 2.60 -6.35 -8.77
CA GLY A 24 1.56 -5.58 -8.08
C GLY A 24 2.08 -4.20 -7.62
N ILE A 25 1.76 -3.78 -6.40
CA ILE A 25 2.22 -2.49 -5.86
C ILE A 25 3.66 -2.60 -5.33
N ALA A 26 3.94 -3.61 -4.49
CA ALA A 26 5.24 -3.77 -3.84
C ALA A 26 6.39 -4.01 -4.83
N GLY A 27 6.14 -4.82 -5.88
CA GLY A 27 7.18 -5.19 -6.86
C GLY A 27 7.74 -4.01 -7.65
N PRO A 28 6.94 -3.27 -8.41
CA PRO A 28 7.41 -2.09 -9.16
C PRO A 28 7.96 -1.00 -8.23
N ALA A 29 7.37 -0.78 -7.03
CA ALA A 29 7.92 0.14 -6.06
C ALA A 29 9.33 -0.28 -5.60
N LEU A 30 9.55 -1.57 -5.34
CA LEU A 30 10.87 -2.10 -4.99
C LEU A 30 11.84 -2.00 -6.18
N ALA A 31 11.38 -2.31 -7.39
CA ALA A 31 12.15 -2.20 -8.61
C ALA A 31 12.68 -0.79 -8.83
N PHE A 32 11.84 0.23 -8.63
CA PHE A 32 12.20 1.64 -8.71
C PHE A 32 13.39 1.98 -7.79
N TRP A 33 13.31 1.61 -6.52
CA TRP A 33 14.34 1.93 -5.55
C TRP A 33 15.62 1.14 -5.76
N LEU A 34 15.54 -0.17 -6.05
CA LEU A 34 16.71 -1.00 -6.31
C LEU A 34 17.46 -0.54 -7.57
N ASN A 35 16.74 -0.18 -8.63
CA ASN A 35 17.37 0.36 -9.84
C ASN A 35 18.14 1.66 -9.54
N ARG A 36 17.57 2.57 -8.74
CA ARG A 36 18.26 3.80 -8.29
C ARG A 36 19.49 3.52 -7.43
N TYR A 37 19.52 2.42 -6.69
CA TYR A 37 20.69 1.97 -5.94
C TYR A 37 21.67 1.14 -6.79
N GLY A 38 21.48 1.08 -8.11
CA GLY A 38 22.43 0.49 -9.05
C GLY A 38 22.32 -1.01 -9.23
N TYR A 39 21.21 -1.63 -8.85
CA TYR A 39 20.91 -3.03 -9.16
C TYR A 39 20.42 -3.19 -10.61
N ALA A 40 20.73 -4.33 -11.22
CA ALA A 40 20.08 -4.77 -12.45
C ALA A 40 18.84 -5.58 -12.07
N VAL A 41 17.65 -5.02 -12.29
CA VAL A 41 16.39 -5.57 -11.80
C VAL A 41 15.65 -6.26 -12.94
N THR A 42 15.17 -7.49 -12.67
CA THR A 42 14.18 -8.21 -13.48
C THR A 42 12.93 -8.41 -12.62
N VAL A 43 11.75 -8.12 -13.16
CA VAL A 43 10.44 -8.39 -12.52
C VAL A 43 9.74 -9.47 -13.33
N VAL A 44 9.26 -10.53 -12.65
CA VAL A 44 8.42 -11.56 -13.28
C VAL A 44 6.98 -11.45 -12.79
N GLU A 45 6.02 -11.51 -13.72
CA GLU A 45 4.58 -11.41 -13.43
C GLU A 45 3.78 -12.46 -14.21
N LYS A 46 2.90 -13.17 -13.49
CA LYS A 46 2.04 -14.23 -14.08
C LYS A 46 1.00 -13.70 -15.07
N ALA A 47 0.56 -12.45 -14.90
CA ALA A 47 -0.35 -11.79 -15.83
C ALA A 47 0.39 -11.34 -17.10
N GLY A 48 -0.36 -11.17 -18.20
CA GLY A 48 0.21 -10.72 -19.49
C GLY A 48 0.51 -9.22 -19.54
N THR A 49 -0.08 -8.45 -18.62
CA THR A 49 0.07 -6.99 -18.53
C THR A 49 -0.01 -6.57 -17.07
N PRO A 50 0.45 -5.37 -16.72
CA PRO A 50 0.11 -4.76 -15.43
C PRO A 50 -1.42 -4.76 -15.25
N ARG A 51 -1.90 -5.01 -14.05
CA ARG A 51 -3.34 -5.00 -13.78
C ARG A 51 -3.86 -3.59 -13.88
N SER A 52 -4.70 -3.33 -14.87
CA SER A 52 -5.49 -2.11 -15.02
C SER A 52 -6.84 -2.26 -14.29
N GLY A 53 -7.44 -1.14 -13.86
CA GLY A 53 -8.73 -1.13 -13.16
C GLY A 53 -8.63 -1.61 -11.70
N GLY A 54 -9.77 -1.99 -11.14
CA GLY A 54 -9.90 -2.40 -9.75
C GLY A 54 -10.40 -1.28 -8.84
N TYR A 55 -10.92 -1.70 -7.69
CA TYR A 55 -11.53 -0.81 -6.70
C TYR A 55 -10.55 0.21 -6.12
N PRO A 56 -11.06 1.32 -5.57
CA PRO A 56 -10.25 2.33 -4.89
C PRO A 56 -9.48 1.77 -3.70
N ILE A 57 -8.28 2.28 -3.52
CA ILE A 57 -7.34 1.93 -2.45
C ILE A 57 -6.70 3.18 -1.91
N ASP A 58 -6.22 3.08 -0.67
CA ASP A 58 -5.64 4.21 0.04
C ASP A 58 -4.12 4.26 -0.07
N VAL A 59 -3.59 5.47 -0.26
CA VAL A 59 -2.18 5.82 -0.06
C VAL A 59 -2.11 6.85 1.07
N ARG A 60 -1.69 6.41 2.26
CA ARG A 60 -1.82 7.17 3.49
C ARG A 60 -0.49 7.41 4.21
N GLY A 61 -0.44 8.49 4.99
CA GLY A 61 0.62 8.76 5.93
C GLY A 61 2.02 8.74 5.30
N THR A 62 2.92 7.89 5.80
CA THR A 62 4.30 7.79 5.32
C THR A 62 4.42 7.32 3.87
N ALA A 63 3.42 6.65 3.31
CA ALA A 63 3.42 6.22 1.92
C ALA A 63 3.34 7.41 0.94
N LEU A 64 2.69 8.52 1.33
CA LEU A 64 2.68 9.77 0.53
C LEU A 64 4.08 10.31 0.31
N GLU A 65 4.93 10.28 1.34
CA GLU A 65 6.32 10.70 1.21
C GLU A 65 7.11 9.76 0.28
N VAL A 66 6.82 8.46 0.30
CA VAL A 66 7.44 7.50 -0.61
C VAL A 66 7.08 7.81 -2.06
N VAL A 67 5.79 7.96 -2.39
CA VAL A 67 5.35 8.26 -3.77
C VAL A 67 5.79 9.66 -4.22
N ARG A 68 5.90 10.63 -3.29
CA ARG A 68 6.49 11.95 -3.56
C ARG A 68 7.96 11.83 -3.98
N ARG A 69 8.76 11.05 -3.24
CA ARG A 69 10.17 10.78 -3.56
C ARG A 69 10.35 10.00 -4.86
N MET A 70 9.38 9.19 -5.22
CA MET A 70 9.33 8.51 -6.52
C MET A 70 9.01 9.45 -7.68
N GLY A 71 8.43 10.63 -7.40
CA GLY A 71 8.02 11.60 -8.41
C GLY A 71 6.65 11.32 -9.02
N ILE A 72 5.89 10.35 -8.50
CA ILE A 72 4.57 9.96 -9.04
C ILE A 72 3.39 10.61 -8.28
N LEU A 73 3.65 11.34 -7.20
CA LEU A 73 2.58 11.99 -6.42
C LEU A 73 1.67 12.92 -7.23
N PRO A 74 2.16 13.76 -8.18
CA PRO A 74 1.28 14.58 -9.00
C PRO A 74 0.29 13.75 -9.81
N GLN A 75 0.76 12.68 -10.48
CA GLN A 75 -0.09 11.76 -11.25
C GLN A 75 -1.16 11.09 -10.37
N LEU A 76 -0.80 10.69 -9.14
CA LEU A 76 -1.77 10.08 -8.22
C LEU A 76 -2.79 11.08 -7.69
N ARG A 77 -2.43 12.36 -7.57
CA ARG A 77 -3.38 13.41 -7.21
C ARG A 77 -4.38 13.69 -8.32
N ASP A 78 -3.93 13.67 -9.58
CA ASP A 78 -4.81 13.83 -10.74
C ASP A 78 -5.79 12.65 -10.86
N ALA A 79 -5.41 11.46 -10.37
CA ALA A 79 -6.23 10.25 -10.32
C ALA A 79 -6.99 10.08 -8.99
N HIS A 80 -7.00 11.10 -8.11
CA HIS A 80 -7.67 11.01 -6.81
C HIS A 80 -9.17 10.79 -6.96
N VAL A 81 -9.67 9.76 -6.28
CA VAL A 81 -11.10 9.48 -6.16
C VAL A 81 -11.66 10.36 -5.06
N ASP A 82 -12.39 11.42 -5.44
CA ASP A 82 -13.00 12.36 -4.49
C ASP A 82 -14.33 11.78 -3.98
N SER A 83 -14.28 10.81 -3.07
CA SER A 83 -15.49 10.26 -2.42
C SER A 83 -16.08 11.32 -1.47
N ARG A 84 -17.30 11.76 -1.75
CA ARG A 84 -17.93 12.90 -1.03
C ARG A 84 -18.93 12.46 0.01
N ARG A 85 -19.51 11.25 -0.15
CA ARG A 85 -20.57 10.76 0.72
C ARG A 85 -20.40 9.25 0.96
N PHE A 86 -20.61 8.84 2.20
CA PHE A 86 -20.72 7.45 2.58
C PHE A 86 -22.02 7.26 3.33
N THR A 87 -22.99 6.61 2.68
CA THR A 87 -24.33 6.36 3.22
C THR A 87 -24.42 4.94 3.76
N PHE A 88 -24.75 4.82 5.03
CA PHE A 88 -25.03 3.54 5.69
C PHE A 88 -26.52 3.26 5.67
N LEU A 89 -26.89 2.05 5.28
CA LEU A 89 -28.27 1.58 5.21
C LEU A 89 -28.48 0.45 6.21
N ASP A 90 -29.70 0.32 6.70
CA ASP A 90 -30.16 -0.81 7.52
C ASP A 90 -30.55 -2.02 6.66
N GLY A 91 -31.10 -3.09 7.30
CA GLY A 91 -31.51 -4.33 6.65
C GLY A 91 -32.66 -4.17 5.65
N ASP A 92 -33.48 -3.14 5.82
CA ASP A 92 -34.63 -2.82 4.97
C ASP A 92 -34.25 -1.82 3.84
N GLY A 93 -33.01 -1.33 3.84
CA GLY A 93 -32.52 -0.33 2.89
C GLY A 93 -32.80 1.11 3.32
N GLY A 94 -33.28 1.32 4.55
CA GLY A 94 -33.45 2.65 5.14
C GLY A 94 -32.11 3.31 5.48
N GLU A 95 -32.02 4.63 5.25
CA GLU A 95 -30.81 5.37 5.60
C GLU A 95 -30.64 5.45 7.11
N VAL A 96 -29.52 4.96 7.62
CA VAL A 96 -29.09 5.08 9.02
C VAL A 96 -28.40 6.41 9.24
N ALA A 97 -27.42 6.71 8.39
CA ALA A 97 -26.64 7.96 8.44
C ALA A 97 -25.90 8.14 7.11
N SER A 98 -25.63 9.39 6.79
CA SER A 98 -24.76 9.77 5.68
C SER A 98 -23.63 10.66 6.21
N VAL A 99 -22.39 10.29 5.98
CA VAL A 99 -21.21 10.99 6.48
C VAL A 99 -20.28 11.36 5.33
N ASN A 100 -19.54 12.46 5.49
CA ASN A 100 -18.46 12.75 4.57
C ASN A 100 -17.22 11.92 4.98
N PRO A 101 -16.68 11.04 4.11
CA PRO A 101 -15.53 10.21 4.44
C PRO A 101 -14.31 11.01 4.91
N HIS A 102 -14.11 12.21 4.38
CA HIS A 102 -13.00 13.10 4.74
C HIS A 102 -13.13 13.66 6.16
N THR A 103 -14.35 13.89 6.67
CA THR A 103 -14.56 14.37 8.04
C THR A 103 -14.38 13.25 9.07
N VAL A 104 -14.70 12.03 8.70
CA VAL A 104 -14.61 10.84 9.57
C VAL A 104 -13.19 10.28 9.58
N GLY A 105 -12.47 10.32 8.48
CA GLY A 105 -11.07 9.89 8.37
C GLY A 105 -10.06 10.80 9.06
N GLY A 106 -10.50 11.88 9.75
CA GLY A 106 -9.62 12.80 10.48
C GLY A 106 -8.76 13.67 9.57
N SER A 107 -9.16 13.88 8.33
CA SER A 107 -8.64 14.93 7.47
C SER A 107 -9.01 16.26 8.09
N VAL A 108 -8.09 16.89 8.80
CA VAL A 108 -8.30 18.21 9.42
C VAL A 108 -8.40 19.22 8.29
N GLU A 109 -9.56 19.87 8.14
CA GLU A 109 -9.67 21.06 7.29
C GLU A 109 -8.60 22.06 7.74
N GLY A 110 -7.65 22.41 6.85
CA GLY A 110 -6.53 23.31 7.15
C GLY A 110 -5.15 22.66 7.11
N ARG A 111 -5.01 21.33 6.91
CA ARG A 111 -3.74 20.76 6.55
C ARG A 111 -3.37 21.12 5.12
N ASP A 112 -2.08 21.39 4.92
CA ASP A 112 -1.47 21.53 3.62
C ASP A 112 -2.02 20.48 2.65
N PRO A 113 -2.59 20.85 1.49
CA PRO A 113 -3.07 19.90 0.48
C PRO A 113 -2.04 18.83 0.12
N GLU A 114 -0.74 19.13 0.34
CA GLU A 114 0.35 18.19 0.11
C GLU A 114 0.40 17.02 1.11
N VAL A 115 -0.33 17.06 2.20
CA VAL A 115 -0.31 16.05 3.28
C VAL A 115 -1.62 15.27 3.37
N ARG A 116 -2.57 15.49 2.45
CA ARG A 116 -3.83 14.73 2.44
C ARG A 116 -3.60 13.30 1.97
N ASP A 117 -4.20 12.36 2.66
CA ASP A 117 -4.28 10.97 2.22
C ASP A 117 -4.98 10.90 0.86
N LEU A 118 -4.52 10.00 0.00
CA LEU A 118 -5.07 9.81 -1.33
C LEU A 118 -5.83 8.51 -1.40
N GLU A 119 -6.97 8.55 -2.05
CA GLU A 119 -7.71 7.40 -2.51
C GLU A 119 -7.61 7.36 -4.04
N VAL A 120 -7.14 6.27 -4.60
CA VAL A 120 -6.94 6.11 -6.05
C VAL A 120 -7.39 4.73 -6.49
N ARG A 121 -7.81 4.56 -7.73
CA ARG A 121 -8.03 3.20 -8.26
C ARG A 121 -6.73 2.41 -8.19
N ARG A 122 -6.83 1.15 -7.80
CA ARG A 122 -5.66 0.26 -7.70
C ARG A 122 -4.88 0.20 -9.00
N GLY A 123 -5.57 0.20 -10.16
CA GLY A 123 -4.97 0.23 -11.48
C GLY A 123 -4.13 1.48 -11.71
N ASP A 124 -4.63 2.67 -11.34
CA ASP A 124 -3.92 3.94 -11.53
C ASP A 124 -2.59 3.97 -10.75
N LEU A 125 -2.60 3.48 -9.50
CA LEU A 125 -1.36 3.35 -8.73
C LEU A 125 -0.40 2.35 -9.38
N THR A 126 -0.91 1.20 -9.83
CA THR A 126 -0.06 0.17 -10.46
C THR A 126 0.54 0.68 -11.76
N ASP A 127 -0.24 1.42 -12.58
CA ASP A 127 0.21 2.01 -13.85
C ASP A 127 1.25 3.12 -13.62
N ALA A 128 1.03 3.99 -12.64
CA ALA A 128 1.99 5.01 -12.24
C ALA A 128 3.34 4.38 -11.82
N LEU A 129 3.30 3.32 -11.01
CA LEU A 129 4.48 2.59 -10.57
C LEU A 129 5.19 1.89 -11.72
N TYR A 130 4.44 1.21 -12.61
CA TYR A 130 4.98 0.55 -13.79
C TYR A 130 5.64 1.55 -14.74
N THR A 131 4.94 2.64 -15.05
CA THR A 131 5.44 3.69 -15.93
C THR A 131 6.73 4.31 -15.41
N ALA A 132 6.87 4.45 -14.09
CA ALA A 132 8.08 5.00 -13.47
C ALA A 132 9.33 4.12 -13.61
N VAL A 133 9.19 2.85 -14.04
CA VAL A 133 10.33 1.89 -14.08
C VAL A 133 10.46 1.11 -15.37
N ARG A 134 9.45 1.06 -16.22
CA ARG A 134 9.38 0.16 -17.39
C ARG A 134 10.54 0.31 -18.38
N ASP A 135 11.13 1.49 -18.47
CA ASP A 135 12.22 1.77 -19.41
C ASP A 135 13.61 1.38 -18.86
N ASP A 136 13.70 1.17 -17.54
CA ASP A 136 14.95 0.91 -16.82
C ASP A 136 15.04 -0.51 -16.22
N VAL A 137 13.94 -1.26 -16.24
CA VAL A 137 13.77 -2.57 -15.59
C VAL A 137 13.22 -3.59 -16.58
N GLU A 138 13.79 -4.80 -16.58
CA GLU A 138 13.28 -5.90 -17.40
C GLU A 138 11.99 -6.48 -16.78
N PHE A 139 10.92 -6.58 -17.57
CA PHE A 139 9.67 -7.25 -17.18
C PHE A 139 9.46 -8.53 -17.98
N LEU A 140 9.20 -9.63 -17.27
CA LEU A 140 8.84 -10.93 -17.82
C LEU A 140 7.38 -11.20 -17.49
N PHE A 141 6.49 -10.89 -18.42
CA PHE A 141 5.06 -11.16 -18.31
C PHE A 141 4.70 -12.58 -18.75
N ASN A 142 3.53 -13.07 -18.36
CA ASN A 142 3.04 -14.43 -18.61
C ASN A 142 3.95 -15.53 -18.03
N ASP A 143 4.73 -15.21 -17.00
CA ASP A 143 5.63 -16.18 -16.37
C ASP A 143 5.64 -16.00 -14.84
N SER A 144 6.17 -16.99 -14.14
CA SER A 144 6.27 -16.96 -12.68
C SER A 144 7.43 -17.84 -12.21
N VAL A 145 7.87 -17.59 -10.98
CA VAL A 145 8.87 -18.44 -10.33
C VAL A 145 8.25 -19.80 -10.04
N GLU A 146 8.92 -20.87 -10.51
CA GLU A 146 8.56 -22.26 -10.21
C GLU A 146 9.41 -22.81 -9.06
N THR A 147 10.75 -22.69 -9.16
CA THR A 147 11.66 -23.11 -8.09
C THR A 147 12.72 -22.05 -7.79
N LEU A 148 13.17 -22.06 -6.53
CA LEU A 148 14.24 -21.21 -6.02
C LEU A 148 15.27 -22.11 -5.32
N ASP A 149 16.44 -22.26 -5.92
CA ASP A 149 17.51 -23.06 -5.39
C ASP A 149 18.63 -22.17 -4.85
N GLN A 150 18.85 -22.22 -3.55
CA GLN A 150 19.95 -21.54 -2.89
C GLN A 150 21.05 -22.54 -2.55
N PRO A 151 22.31 -22.29 -2.92
CA PRO A 151 23.40 -23.18 -2.53
C PRO A 151 23.48 -23.25 -1.00
N VAL A 152 23.40 -24.47 -0.47
CA VAL A 152 23.62 -24.72 0.94
C VAL A 152 25.08 -24.37 1.25
N GLN A 153 25.31 -23.40 2.12
CA GLN A 153 26.65 -23.12 2.64
C GLN A 153 27.11 -24.31 3.50
N SER A 154 27.65 -25.34 2.85
CA SER A 154 28.33 -26.41 3.57
C SER A 154 29.67 -25.88 4.02
N SER A 155 29.83 -25.72 5.32
CA SER A 155 31.06 -25.28 6.02
C SER A 155 32.24 -26.25 5.91
N ARG A 156 32.25 -27.19 4.95
CA ARG A 156 33.25 -28.25 4.83
C ARG A 156 33.64 -28.58 3.39
N SER A 157 34.12 -27.66 2.61
CA SER A 157 35.09 -27.98 1.54
C SER A 157 35.63 -26.71 0.92
N GLY A 158 36.92 -26.49 1.06
CA GLY A 158 37.69 -25.35 0.56
C GLY A 158 37.93 -25.35 -0.95
N ARG A 159 36.90 -25.58 -1.77
CA ARG A 159 36.92 -25.35 -3.21
C ARG A 159 35.72 -24.50 -3.58
N SER A 160 35.93 -23.19 -3.56
CA SER A 160 35.01 -22.20 -4.10
C SER A 160 34.93 -22.34 -5.62
N SER A 161 33.93 -23.08 -6.10
CA SER A 161 33.50 -22.92 -7.49
C SER A 161 32.74 -21.59 -7.60
N ARG A 162 33.06 -20.77 -8.59
CA ARG A 162 32.43 -19.45 -8.85
C ARG A 162 30.90 -19.51 -9.08
N SER A 163 30.31 -20.68 -9.16
CA SER A 163 28.87 -20.93 -9.35
C SER A 163 28.04 -20.99 -8.05
N GLY A 164 28.61 -20.71 -6.86
CA GLY A 164 27.96 -20.91 -5.56
C GLY A 164 27.46 -19.63 -4.86
N HIS A 165 27.31 -18.48 -5.53
CA HIS A 165 27.10 -17.20 -4.85
C HIS A 165 25.74 -16.52 -5.14
N GLY A 166 24.73 -17.22 -5.69
CA GLY A 166 23.45 -16.65 -6.08
C GLY A 166 22.26 -17.53 -5.72
N VAL A 167 21.11 -17.21 -6.27
CA VAL A 167 19.87 -17.98 -6.29
C VAL A 167 19.62 -18.43 -7.71
N ASP A 168 19.57 -19.74 -7.94
CA ASP A 168 19.18 -20.29 -9.23
C ASP A 168 17.65 -20.35 -9.29
N VAL A 169 17.07 -19.71 -10.30
CA VAL A 169 15.64 -19.59 -10.49
C VAL A 169 15.21 -20.34 -11.73
N THR A 170 14.25 -21.25 -11.58
CA THR A 170 13.52 -21.84 -12.70
C THR A 170 12.18 -21.15 -12.83
N PHE A 171 11.87 -20.68 -14.03
CA PHE A 171 10.57 -20.08 -14.35
C PHE A 171 9.61 -21.15 -14.89
N ARG A 172 8.32 -20.94 -14.68
CA ARG A 172 7.27 -21.84 -15.16
C ARG A 172 7.29 -22.03 -16.69
N GLY A 173 7.70 -21.00 -17.43
CA GLY A 173 7.95 -21.08 -18.88
C GLY A 173 9.18 -21.89 -19.27
N GLY A 174 9.88 -22.54 -18.33
CA GLY A 174 11.03 -23.42 -18.54
C GLY A 174 12.39 -22.72 -18.60
N GLY A 175 12.42 -21.38 -18.53
CA GLY A 175 13.67 -20.60 -18.48
C GLY A 175 14.39 -20.78 -17.15
N ARG A 176 15.75 -20.72 -17.16
CA ARG A 176 16.56 -20.71 -15.93
C ARG A 176 17.51 -19.54 -15.93
N ARG A 177 17.60 -18.82 -14.80
CA ARG A 177 18.52 -17.69 -14.60
C ARG A 177 19.05 -17.68 -13.17
N ALA A 178 20.28 -17.18 -13.00
CA ALA A 178 20.90 -16.95 -11.69
C ALA A 178 20.84 -15.48 -11.30
N PHE A 179 20.50 -15.21 -10.04
CA PHE A 179 20.41 -13.87 -9.47
C PHE A 179 21.19 -13.78 -8.16
N ASP A 180 21.72 -12.60 -7.83
CA ASP A 180 22.39 -12.38 -6.55
C ASP A 180 21.42 -12.41 -5.36
N MET A 181 20.18 -11.95 -5.58
CA MET A 181 19.08 -11.96 -4.62
C MET A 181 17.74 -12.11 -5.34
N VAL A 182 16.73 -12.62 -4.62
CA VAL A 182 15.34 -12.72 -5.08
C VAL A 182 14.41 -12.07 -4.05
N PHE A 183 13.39 -11.37 -4.55
CA PHE A 183 12.38 -10.71 -3.71
C PHE A 183 10.99 -11.24 -4.05
N GLY A 184 10.27 -11.79 -3.06
CA GLY A 184 8.87 -12.16 -3.19
C GLY A 184 7.97 -10.96 -2.91
N ALA A 185 7.31 -10.46 -3.95
CA ALA A 185 6.29 -9.42 -3.94
C ALA A 185 4.98 -9.93 -4.54
N ASP A 186 4.76 -11.25 -4.45
CA ASP A 186 3.75 -12.04 -5.14
C ASP A 186 2.43 -12.19 -4.35
N GLY A 187 2.20 -11.27 -3.39
CA GLY A 187 0.90 -11.03 -2.77
C GLY A 187 0.52 -12.00 -1.65
N LEU A 188 -0.76 -11.98 -1.28
CA LEU A 188 -1.30 -12.71 -0.13
C LEU A 188 -1.00 -14.21 -0.20
N HIS A 189 -1.17 -14.83 -1.36
CA HIS A 189 -0.92 -16.26 -1.62
C HIS A 189 0.47 -16.52 -2.21
N SER A 190 1.50 -15.89 -1.64
CA SER A 190 2.87 -15.91 -2.14
C SER A 190 3.45 -17.32 -2.27
N ARG A 191 3.81 -17.68 -3.51
CA ARG A 191 4.54 -18.92 -3.80
C ARG A 191 5.99 -18.84 -3.33
N THR A 192 6.60 -17.66 -3.39
CA THR A 192 7.95 -17.42 -2.85
C THR A 192 7.98 -17.71 -1.35
N ARG A 193 6.95 -17.26 -0.61
CA ARG A 193 6.81 -17.60 0.81
C ARG A 193 6.68 -19.10 1.03
N GLN A 194 5.80 -19.77 0.28
CA GLN A 194 5.56 -21.20 0.42
C GLN A 194 6.83 -22.02 0.15
N SER A 195 7.60 -21.66 -0.88
CA SER A 195 8.82 -22.39 -1.26
C SER A 195 9.92 -22.33 -0.20
N LEU A 196 9.99 -21.26 0.59
CA LEU A 196 11.09 -21.00 1.51
C LEU A 196 10.76 -21.21 2.99
N PHE A 197 9.50 -20.97 3.36
CA PHE A 197 9.09 -20.95 4.76
C PHE A 197 8.08 -22.04 5.08
N GLY A 198 7.57 -22.75 4.07
CA GLY A 198 6.60 -23.82 4.19
C GLY A 198 5.16 -23.38 3.89
N PRO A 199 4.19 -24.25 4.16
CA PRO A 199 2.82 -24.08 3.74
C PRO A 199 2.19 -22.79 4.31
N GLU A 200 1.25 -22.23 3.55
CA GLU A 200 0.65 -20.92 3.81
C GLU A 200 -0.09 -20.87 5.14
N GLU A 201 -0.73 -21.96 5.51
CA GLU A 201 -1.55 -22.09 6.73
C GLU A 201 -0.75 -21.78 8.01
N ARG A 202 0.56 -21.89 7.97
CA ARG A 202 1.45 -21.54 9.10
C ARG A 202 1.52 -20.04 9.38
N PHE A 203 1.23 -19.21 8.40
CA PHE A 203 1.41 -17.76 8.43
C PHE A 203 0.12 -17.01 8.21
N HIS A 204 -0.87 -17.67 7.65
CA HIS A 204 -2.17 -17.13 7.30
C HIS A 204 -3.08 -17.11 8.53
N ARG A 205 -3.55 -15.93 8.90
CA ARG A 205 -4.53 -15.74 9.96
C ARG A 205 -5.86 -15.33 9.34
N TYR A 206 -6.77 -16.27 9.24
CA TYR A 206 -8.15 -16.02 8.84
C TYR A 206 -8.87 -15.17 9.87
N LEU A 207 -9.69 -14.22 9.44
CA LEU A 207 -10.36 -13.23 10.29
C LEU A 207 -11.88 -13.43 10.38
N GLY A 208 -12.39 -14.54 9.87
CA GLY A 208 -13.81 -14.90 10.03
C GLY A 208 -14.73 -14.33 8.94
N TYR A 209 -14.19 -13.81 7.83
CA TYR A 209 -14.98 -13.22 6.74
C TYR A 209 -14.48 -13.67 5.38
N CYS A 210 -15.42 -13.69 4.42
CA CYS A 210 -15.14 -13.72 2.99
C CYS A 210 -15.64 -12.45 2.34
N PHE A 211 -15.02 -12.07 1.22
CA PHE A 211 -15.45 -10.93 0.43
C PHE A 211 -15.39 -11.21 -1.06
N ALA A 212 -16.30 -10.57 -1.79
CA ALA A 212 -16.31 -10.53 -3.23
C ALA A 212 -16.32 -9.08 -3.69
N VAL A 213 -15.63 -8.78 -4.78
CA VAL A 213 -15.67 -7.48 -5.44
C VAL A 213 -15.72 -7.68 -6.95
N PHE A 214 -16.54 -6.90 -7.62
CA PHE A 214 -16.73 -6.92 -9.06
C PHE A 214 -17.28 -5.59 -9.54
N THR A 215 -17.26 -5.35 -10.86
CA THR A 215 -17.83 -4.17 -11.49
C THR A 215 -19.24 -4.49 -12.03
N MET A 216 -20.18 -3.57 -11.84
CA MET A 216 -21.55 -3.67 -12.39
C MET A 216 -22.02 -2.31 -12.93
N PRO A 217 -23.06 -2.28 -13.79
CA PRO A 217 -23.62 -1.02 -14.28
C PRO A 217 -24.11 -0.13 -13.14
N ASN A 218 -23.90 1.17 -13.26
CA ASN A 218 -24.38 2.18 -12.31
C ASN A 218 -25.86 2.52 -12.55
N THR A 219 -26.75 1.60 -12.25
CA THR A 219 -28.20 1.77 -12.43
C THR A 219 -28.83 2.71 -11.40
N PHE A 220 -28.09 3.09 -10.38
CA PHE A 220 -28.53 3.96 -9.28
C PHE A 220 -28.16 5.43 -9.50
N ALA A 221 -27.47 5.76 -10.59
CA ALA A 221 -26.93 7.09 -10.86
C ALA A 221 -26.12 7.66 -9.69
N LEU A 222 -25.34 6.80 -9.02
CA LEU A 222 -24.43 7.19 -7.95
C LEU A 222 -23.26 7.99 -8.51
N SER A 223 -22.85 9.03 -7.80
CA SER A 223 -21.73 9.86 -8.18
C SER A 223 -20.90 10.25 -6.96
N HIS A 224 -19.59 9.95 -6.97
CA HIS A 224 -18.67 10.28 -5.86
C HIS A 224 -19.15 9.79 -4.49
N GLU A 225 -19.80 8.64 -4.43
CA GLU A 225 -20.38 8.15 -3.19
C GLU A 225 -20.29 6.63 -3.01
N ILE A 226 -20.39 6.23 -1.75
CA ILE A 226 -20.44 4.85 -1.30
C ILE A 226 -21.80 4.66 -0.62
N MET A 227 -22.53 3.62 -0.99
CA MET A 227 -23.69 3.15 -0.25
C MET A 227 -23.39 1.78 0.33
N MET A 228 -23.64 1.57 1.62
CA MET A 228 -23.37 0.31 2.31
C MET A 228 -24.60 -0.15 3.09
N TRP A 229 -25.18 -1.22 2.63
CA TRP A 229 -26.21 -1.99 3.31
C TRP A 229 -25.59 -2.97 4.31
N ASN A 230 -26.17 -3.09 5.52
CA ASN A 230 -25.69 -3.99 6.55
C ASN A 230 -26.84 -4.77 7.22
N THR A 231 -26.58 -6.06 7.45
CA THR A 231 -27.25 -6.89 8.44
C THR A 231 -26.17 -7.57 9.31
N PRO A 232 -26.53 -8.17 10.47
CA PRO A 232 -25.54 -8.84 11.30
C PRO A 232 -24.72 -9.87 10.50
N GLY A 233 -23.41 -9.64 10.43
CA GLY A 233 -22.45 -10.50 9.72
C GLY A 233 -22.46 -10.37 8.19
N ARG A 234 -23.20 -9.43 7.61
CA ARG A 234 -23.21 -9.20 6.16
C ARG A 234 -23.17 -7.71 5.83
N ALA A 235 -22.45 -7.39 4.77
CA ALA A 235 -22.46 -6.06 4.19
C ALA A 235 -22.43 -6.16 2.66
N ALA A 236 -23.20 -5.31 2.01
CA ALA A 236 -23.18 -5.10 0.57
C ALA A 236 -22.95 -3.62 0.29
N ALA A 237 -21.96 -3.27 -0.53
CA ALA A 237 -21.68 -1.88 -0.83
C ALA A 237 -21.57 -1.64 -2.34
N LEU A 238 -22.05 -0.48 -2.75
CA LEU A 238 -21.89 0.08 -4.09
C LEU A 238 -20.96 1.30 -3.97
N TYR A 239 -19.89 1.31 -4.73
CA TYR A 239 -18.90 2.36 -4.73
C TYR A 239 -18.80 3.01 -6.11
N ALA A 240 -19.30 4.22 -6.25
CA ALA A 240 -19.21 5.03 -7.45
C ALA A 240 -17.95 5.89 -7.45
N VAL A 241 -17.14 5.73 -8.49
CA VAL A 241 -15.93 6.52 -8.70
C VAL A 241 -16.23 7.60 -9.75
N GLY A 242 -16.32 8.84 -9.30
CA GLY A 242 -16.71 9.92 -10.19
C GLY A 242 -18.13 9.75 -10.72
N ASP A 243 -18.31 10.11 -11.99
CA ASP A 243 -19.57 10.00 -12.74
C ASP A 243 -19.54 8.80 -13.70
N ASP A 244 -18.85 7.73 -13.35
CA ASP A 244 -18.71 6.55 -14.22
C ASP A 244 -20.04 5.82 -14.40
N ASP A 245 -20.24 5.24 -15.58
CA ASP A 245 -21.40 4.39 -15.90
C ASP A 245 -21.38 3.04 -15.16
N THR A 246 -20.35 2.79 -14.38
CA THR A 246 -20.17 1.56 -13.59
C THR A 246 -19.86 1.88 -12.14
N VAL A 247 -20.19 0.93 -11.26
CA VAL A 247 -19.83 0.96 -9.83
C VAL A 247 -19.09 -0.29 -9.45
N HIS A 248 -18.23 -0.20 -8.43
CA HIS A 248 -17.67 -1.37 -7.78
C HIS A 248 -18.65 -1.88 -6.73
N ALA A 249 -19.04 -3.15 -6.85
CA ALA A 249 -19.89 -3.83 -5.90
C ALA A 249 -19.03 -4.69 -4.95
N PHE A 250 -19.28 -4.58 -3.65
CA PHE A 250 -18.63 -5.36 -2.61
C PHE A 250 -19.67 -6.17 -1.85
N LEU A 251 -19.39 -7.45 -1.67
CA LEU A 251 -20.21 -8.36 -0.87
C LEU A 251 -19.34 -9.01 0.18
N ASN A 252 -19.59 -8.72 1.46
CA ASN A 252 -18.82 -9.21 2.59
C ASN A 252 -19.73 -10.01 3.51
N PHE A 253 -19.29 -11.18 3.96
CA PHE A 253 -20.07 -12.02 4.86
C PHE A 253 -19.21 -12.76 5.87
N ALA A 254 -19.72 -12.84 7.08
CA ALA A 254 -19.10 -13.61 8.15
C ALA A 254 -19.19 -15.11 7.87
N ARG A 255 -18.09 -15.81 8.08
CA ARG A 255 -18.00 -17.25 7.97
C ARG A 255 -17.00 -17.75 9.01
N PRO A 256 -17.40 -18.58 10.00
CA PRO A 256 -16.51 -19.01 11.06
C PRO A 256 -15.27 -19.77 10.57
N GLU A 257 -15.41 -20.55 9.51
CA GLU A 257 -14.34 -21.35 8.91
C GLU A 257 -14.04 -20.92 7.47
N PRO A 258 -12.78 -20.91 7.06
CA PRO A 258 -12.43 -20.59 5.67
C PRO A 258 -13.06 -21.62 4.71
N PRO A 259 -13.52 -21.20 3.52
CA PRO A 259 -14.19 -22.08 2.56
C PRO A 259 -13.20 -23.02 1.89
N SER A 260 -13.05 -24.24 2.43
CA SER A 260 -12.13 -25.24 1.91
C SER A 260 -12.52 -25.62 0.48
N GLY A 261 -11.62 -25.38 -0.47
CA GLY A 261 -11.77 -25.81 -1.87
C GLY A 261 -12.62 -24.90 -2.75
N ALA A 262 -13.66 -24.23 -2.23
CA ALA A 262 -14.55 -23.38 -3.02
C ALA A 262 -13.82 -22.22 -3.74
N LEU A 263 -12.76 -21.68 -3.15
CA LEU A 263 -11.99 -20.58 -3.77
C LEU A 263 -11.12 -21.00 -4.97
N ARG A 264 -11.10 -22.28 -5.33
CA ARG A 264 -10.34 -22.76 -6.50
C ARG A 264 -11.21 -22.94 -7.75
N ASP A 265 -12.51 -22.99 -7.58
CA ASP A 265 -13.48 -23.17 -8.64
C ASP A 265 -14.32 -21.90 -8.80
N PRO A 266 -14.31 -21.25 -9.98
CA PRO A 266 -15.05 -20.02 -10.22
C PRO A 266 -16.57 -20.15 -10.03
N GLU A 267 -17.17 -21.29 -10.33
CA GLU A 267 -18.60 -21.52 -10.13
C GLU A 267 -18.93 -21.71 -8.65
N ALA A 268 -18.14 -22.52 -7.95
CA ALA A 268 -18.27 -22.69 -6.51
C ALA A 268 -18.05 -21.38 -5.72
N GLN A 269 -17.20 -20.49 -6.22
CA GLN A 269 -17.01 -19.15 -5.67
C GLN A 269 -18.32 -18.33 -5.75
N ARG A 270 -18.96 -18.28 -6.94
CA ARG A 270 -20.21 -17.56 -7.16
C ARG A 270 -21.35 -18.12 -6.30
N ASP A 271 -21.43 -19.44 -6.22
CA ASP A 271 -22.44 -20.12 -5.41
C ASP A 271 -22.25 -19.88 -3.91
N LEU A 272 -21.00 -19.84 -3.44
CA LEU A 272 -20.68 -19.51 -2.05
C LEU A 272 -21.21 -18.13 -1.67
N VAL A 273 -20.98 -17.11 -2.50
CA VAL A 273 -21.45 -15.75 -2.26
C VAL A 273 -22.97 -15.68 -2.38
N ALA A 274 -23.55 -16.25 -3.43
CA ALA A 274 -25.00 -16.24 -3.63
C ALA A 274 -25.76 -16.90 -2.46
N ALA A 275 -25.25 -18.03 -1.94
CA ALA A 275 -25.83 -18.70 -0.77
C ALA A 275 -25.77 -17.85 0.50
N ALA A 276 -24.69 -17.08 0.70
CA ALA A 276 -24.53 -16.20 1.86
C ALA A 276 -25.53 -15.02 1.88
N PHE A 277 -26.07 -14.66 0.71
CA PHE A 277 -27.01 -13.53 0.53
C PHE A 277 -28.38 -13.94 0.01
N ALA A 278 -28.76 -15.23 0.10
CA ALA A 278 -29.99 -15.75 -0.50
C ALA A 278 -31.29 -15.11 0.04
N ASP A 279 -31.27 -14.63 1.28
CA ASP A 279 -32.39 -13.97 1.97
C ASP A 279 -32.16 -12.44 2.14
N ALA A 280 -31.16 -11.88 1.47
CA ALA A 280 -30.86 -10.46 1.58
C ALA A 280 -31.88 -9.61 0.83
N GLY A 281 -32.24 -8.49 1.45
CA GLY A 281 -33.13 -7.47 0.87
C GLY A 281 -32.35 -6.42 0.06
N TRP A 282 -32.94 -5.21 0.01
CA TRP A 282 -32.41 -4.05 -0.71
C TRP A 282 -32.07 -4.41 -2.16
N GLU A 283 -30.96 -3.94 -2.69
CA GLU A 283 -30.49 -4.18 -4.06
C GLU A 283 -29.57 -5.43 -4.18
N VAL A 284 -29.38 -6.16 -3.09
CA VAL A 284 -28.46 -7.31 -3.06
C VAL A 284 -28.86 -8.41 -4.05
N PRO A 285 -30.15 -8.74 -4.30
CA PRO A 285 -30.51 -9.69 -5.35
C PRO A 285 -30.02 -9.28 -6.74
N GLY A 286 -30.08 -8.00 -7.08
CA GLY A 286 -29.55 -7.44 -8.33
C GLY A 286 -28.02 -7.52 -8.38
N MET A 287 -27.34 -7.25 -7.28
CA MET A 287 -25.88 -7.41 -7.17
C MET A 287 -25.45 -8.86 -7.37
N ILE A 288 -26.19 -9.84 -6.80
CA ILE A 288 -25.90 -11.27 -6.99
C ILE A 288 -26.08 -11.67 -8.46
N ALA A 289 -27.13 -11.18 -9.13
CA ALA A 289 -27.32 -11.42 -10.55
C ALA A 289 -26.15 -10.87 -11.38
N ALA A 290 -25.77 -9.61 -11.16
CA ALA A 290 -24.62 -8.98 -11.83
C ALA A 290 -23.30 -9.71 -11.54
N MET A 291 -23.07 -10.17 -10.32
CA MET A 291 -21.88 -10.94 -9.94
C MET A 291 -21.73 -12.24 -10.76
N ARG A 292 -22.84 -12.92 -11.07
CA ARG A 292 -22.79 -14.18 -11.83
C ARG A 292 -22.28 -13.97 -13.25
N ASP A 293 -22.54 -12.80 -13.83
CA ASP A 293 -22.16 -12.42 -15.18
C ASP A 293 -20.83 -11.63 -15.24
N ALA A 294 -20.26 -11.24 -14.08
CA ALA A 294 -19.06 -10.42 -14.02
C ALA A 294 -17.79 -11.19 -14.44
N ASP A 295 -17.01 -10.60 -15.35
CA ASP A 295 -15.74 -11.14 -15.83
C ASP A 295 -14.56 -10.79 -14.88
N ASP A 296 -14.72 -9.73 -14.09
CA ASP A 296 -13.70 -9.20 -13.18
C ASP A 296 -13.92 -9.61 -11.70
N LEU A 297 -14.80 -10.59 -11.45
CA LEU A 297 -15.10 -11.07 -10.11
C LEU A 297 -13.82 -11.53 -9.39
N PHE A 298 -13.56 -10.92 -8.25
CA PHE A 298 -12.52 -11.33 -7.32
C PHE A 298 -13.14 -11.74 -5.99
N ILE A 299 -12.86 -12.96 -5.55
CA ILE A 299 -13.32 -13.49 -4.26
C ILE A 299 -12.09 -13.95 -3.47
N ASP A 300 -12.05 -13.62 -2.18
CA ASP A 300 -11.03 -14.09 -1.27
C ASP A 300 -11.52 -14.10 0.18
N VAL A 301 -10.70 -14.66 1.06
CA VAL A 301 -10.91 -14.61 2.50
C VAL A 301 -10.27 -13.35 3.10
N VAL A 302 -10.90 -12.81 4.11
CA VAL A 302 -10.33 -11.71 4.90
C VAL A 302 -9.28 -12.29 5.84
N SER A 303 -8.03 -11.87 5.67
CA SER A 303 -6.93 -12.50 6.39
C SER A 303 -5.72 -11.57 6.57
N GLN A 304 -4.80 -12.01 7.41
CA GLN A 304 -3.47 -11.43 7.58
C GLN A 304 -2.38 -12.46 7.30
N ILE A 305 -1.21 -11.96 6.91
CA ILE A 305 0.01 -12.75 6.91
C ILE A 305 0.88 -12.33 8.08
N ARG A 306 1.16 -13.26 9.00
CA ARG A 306 2.00 -13.03 10.17
C ARG A 306 3.19 -14.00 10.14
N MET A 307 4.37 -13.46 9.85
CA MET A 307 5.59 -14.25 9.72
C MET A 307 6.60 -13.91 10.82
N PRO A 308 7.30 -14.92 11.36
CA PRO A 308 8.35 -14.70 12.36
C PRO A 308 9.59 -14.00 11.79
N ARG A 309 9.84 -14.20 10.50
CA ARG A 309 10.93 -13.56 9.73
C ARG A 309 10.54 -13.38 8.28
N TRP A 310 11.10 -12.36 7.61
CA TRP A 310 10.76 -12.01 6.23
C TRP A 310 11.84 -12.37 5.21
N SER A 311 12.92 -13.02 5.65
CA SER A 311 14.02 -13.41 4.76
C SER A 311 14.59 -14.79 5.10
N SER A 312 15.17 -15.45 4.09
CA SER A 312 15.89 -16.70 4.21
C SER A 312 17.01 -16.75 3.18
N GLY A 313 18.27 -16.78 3.65
CA GLY A 313 19.44 -16.73 2.78
C GLY A 313 19.46 -15.46 1.94
N ARG A 314 19.39 -15.61 0.62
CA ARG A 314 19.41 -14.52 -0.38
C ARG A 314 18.02 -14.10 -0.88
N VAL A 315 16.97 -14.57 -0.23
CA VAL A 315 15.59 -14.25 -0.61
C VAL A 315 14.90 -13.49 0.52
N ALA A 316 14.20 -12.40 0.19
CA ALA A 316 13.38 -11.65 1.12
C ALA A 316 11.97 -11.43 0.57
N LEU A 317 10.99 -11.26 1.46
CA LEU A 317 9.59 -10.98 1.14
C LEU A 317 9.26 -9.52 1.42
N VAL A 318 8.31 -8.97 0.66
CA VAL A 318 7.84 -7.58 0.81
C VAL A 318 6.34 -7.47 0.50
N GLY A 319 5.67 -6.52 1.12
CA GLY A 319 4.23 -6.32 0.96
C GLY A 319 3.42 -7.50 1.52
N ASP A 320 2.29 -7.80 0.88
CA ASP A 320 1.38 -8.85 1.35
C ASP A 320 2.02 -10.24 1.44
N ALA A 321 3.06 -10.51 0.63
CA ALA A 321 3.83 -11.74 0.71
C ALA A 321 4.48 -11.95 2.09
N ALA A 322 4.84 -10.86 2.77
CA ALA A 322 5.51 -10.86 4.06
C ALA A 322 4.57 -10.55 5.24
N TYR A 323 3.64 -9.60 5.06
CA TYR A 323 2.92 -9.00 6.18
C TYR A 323 1.58 -8.38 5.81
N ALA A 324 0.78 -9.01 4.97
CA ALA A 324 -0.55 -8.52 4.66
C ALA A 324 -1.30 -8.09 5.93
N PRO A 325 -1.78 -6.83 6.01
CA PRO A 325 -2.45 -6.34 7.21
C PRO A 325 -3.94 -6.68 7.27
N SER A 326 -4.52 -7.17 6.20
CA SER A 326 -5.94 -7.26 5.86
C SER A 326 -6.48 -5.96 5.23
N PHE A 327 -7.45 -6.09 4.34
CA PHE A 327 -8.13 -4.91 3.75
C PHE A 327 -8.92 -4.11 4.81
N LEU A 328 -9.33 -4.73 5.92
CA LEU A 328 -10.01 -4.06 7.03
C LEU A 328 -9.23 -2.89 7.62
N THR A 329 -7.91 -2.86 7.43
CA THR A 329 -7.08 -1.76 7.93
C THR A 329 -6.95 -0.60 6.94
N GLY A 330 -7.27 -0.80 5.66
CA GLY A 330 -7.01 0.16 4.59
C GLY A 330 -5.52 0.46 4.35
N GLN A 331 -4.59 -0.33 4.93
CA GLN A 331 -3.16 -0.01 4.96
C GLN A 331 -2.30 -0.87 4.02
N GLY A 332 -2.89 -1.80 3.26
CA GLY A 332 -2.12 -2.75 2.44
C GLY A 332 -1.20 -2.07 1.43
N SER A 333 -1.72 -1.11 0.68
CA SER A 333 -0.95 -0.35 -0.34
C SER A 333 0.14 0.50 0.30
N SER A 334 -0.18 1.17 1.41
CA SER A 334 0.78 1.99 2.17
C SER A 334 1.93 1.15 2.71
N LEU A 335 1.64 -0.02 3.29
CA LEU A 335 2.66 -0.95 3.77
C LEU A 335 3.53 -1.52 2.63
N ALA A 336 2.93 -1.79 1.46
CA ALA A 336 3.67 -2.25 0.29
C ALA A 336 4.69 -1.21 -0.20
N LEU A 337 4.27 0.06 -0.31
CA LEU A 337 5.13 1.17 -0.73
C LEU A 337 6.25 1.45 0.28
N VAL A 338 5.91 1.58 1.57
CA VAL A 338 6.88 1.84 2.64
C VAL A 338 7.85 0.67 2.80
N GLY A 339 7.34 -0.57 2.77
CA GLY A 339 8.19 -1.76 2.88
C GLY A 339 9.19 -1.90 1.73
N ALA A 340 8.78 -1.59 0.49
CA ALA A 340 9.65 -1.57 -0.67
C ALA A 340 10.77 -0.53 -0.53
N TYR A 341 10.44 0.69 -0.08
CA TYR A 341 11.42 1.75 0.20
C TYR A 341 12.42 1.34 1.29
N MET A 342 11.92 0.78 2.40
CA MET A 342 12.74 0.34 3.53
C MET A 342 13.67 -0.81 3.17
N LEU A 343 13.19 -1.80 2.40
CA LEU A 343 13.98 -2.93 1.93
C LEU A 343 15.13 -2.48 1.03
N ALA A 344 14.82 -1.69 0.00
CA ALA A 344 15.85 -1.18 -0.92
C ALA A 344 16.87 -0.28 -0.21
N GLY A 345 16.40 0.64 0.65
CA GLY A 345 17.27 1.52 1.44
C GLY A 345 18.18 0.76 2.42
N SER A 346 17.69 -0.35 2.97
CA SER A 346 18.48 -1.21 3.85
C SER A 346 19.60 -1.97 3.12
N LEU A 347 19.46 -2.16 1.81
CA LEU A 347 20.43 -2.86 0.95
C LEU A 347 21.45 -1.91 0.28
N ALA A 348 21.23 -0.59 0.31
CA ALA A 348 22.02 0.37 -0.46
C ALA A 348 23.52 0.27 -0.20
N ASP A 349 23.92 0.12 1.07
CA ASP A 349 25.33 0.11 1.51
C ASP A 349 25.69 -1.17 2.30
N ARG A 350 24.90 -2.24 2.19
CA ARG A 350 25.06 -3.47 2.97
C ARG A 350 25.08 -4.71 2.09
N ASP A 351 25.63 -5.79 2.63
CA ASP A 351 25.36 -7.12 2.08
C ASP A 351 23.92 -7.53 2.37
N HIS A 352 23.47 -8.60 1.72
CA HIS A 352 22.10 -9.08 1.84
C HIS A 352 21.72 -9.48 3.27
N THR A 353 22.62 -10.07 4.04
CA THR A 353 22.35 -10.53 5.40
C THR A 353 22.09 -9.36 6.34
N ALA A 354 23.01 -8.38 6.37
CA ALA A 354 22.87 -7.18 7.17
C ALA A 354 21.72 -6.29 6.67
N GLY A 355 21.51 -6.23 5.34
CA GLY A 355 20.43 -5.46 4.73
C GLY A 355 19.04 -6.01 5.08
N PHE A 356 18.83 -7.32 5.00
CA PHE A 356 17.56 -7.95 5.36
C PHE A 356 17.26 -7.84 6.85
N ALA A 357 18.28 -8.02 7.71
CA ALA A 357 18.13 -7.83 9.16
C ALA A 357 17.75 -6.39 9.49
N ALA A 358 18.37 -5.39 8.84
CA ALA A 358 18.07 -3.99 9.04
C ALA A 358 16.64 -3.64 8.54
N TYR A 359 16.25 -4.16 7.37
CA TYR A 359 14.90 -4.01 6.84
C TYR A 359 13.85 -4.49 7.83
N GLU A 360 13.99 -5.72 8.30
CA GLU A 360 13.05 -6.32 9.25
C GLU A 360 13.02 -5.55 10.57
N HIS A 361 14.17 -5.22 11.13
CA HIS A 361 14.29 -4.47 12.37
C HIS A 361 13.58 -3.11 12.31
N HIS A 362 13.79 -2.36 11.24
CA HIS A 362 13.24 -1.00 11.11
C HIS A 362 11.76 -0.97 10.71
N THR A 363 11.26 -2.04 10.09
CA THR A 363 9.90 -2.05 9.52
C THR A 363 8.90 -2.81 10.40
N ARG A 364 9.35 -3.77 11.22
CA ARG A 364 8.46 -4.69 11.94
C ARG A 364 7.49 -3.99 12.89
N ALA A 365 7.96 -3.01 13.67
CA ALA A 365 7.08 -2.28 14.59
C ALA A 365 5.96 -1.54 13.86
N PHE A 366 6.26 -0.92 12.71
CA PHE A 366 5.28 -0.26 11.86
C PHE A 366 4.26 -1.24 11.27
N VAL A 367 4.70 -2.39 10.79
CA VAL A 367 3.83 -3.46 10.30
C VAL A 367 2.91 -3.98 11.41
N THR A 368 3.45 -4.30 12.58
CA THR A 368 2.67 -4.81 13.72
C THR A 368 1.59 -3.83 14.15
N MET A 369 1.93 -2.54 14.27
CA MET A 369 0.98 -1.49 14.60
C MET A 369 -0.21 -1.44 13.62
N ASN A 370 0.07 -1.56 12.31
CA ASN A 370 -0.98 -1.57 11.29
C ASN A 370 -1.80 -2.87 11.31
N GLN A 371 -1.17 -4.01 11.59
CA GLN A 371 -1.87 -5.28 11.73
C GLN A 371 -2.77 -5.37 12.97
N GLU A 372 -2.53 -4.57 14.00
CA GLU A 372 -3.32 -4.53 15.23
C GLU A 372 -4.58 -3.65 15.12
N GLN A 373 -4.75 -2.91 14.04
CA GLN A 373 -5.92 -2.05 13.82
C GLN A 373 -7.20 -2.80 13.40
N ILE A 374 -7.16 -4.11 13.24
CA ILE A 374 -8.27 -4.91 12.70
C ILE A 374 -9.55 -4.79 13.52
N GLY A 375 -9.46 -4.90 14.85
CA GLY A 375 -10.64 -4.92 15.72
C GLY A 375 -11.50 -3.66 15.62
N GLU A 376 -10.91 -2.56 15.19
CA GLU A 376 -11.59 -1.29 15.00
C GLU A 376 -12.31 -1.24 13.63
N GLY A 377 -11.66 -1.73 12.56
CA GLY A 377 -12.25 -1.77 11.22
C GLY A 377 -13.36 -2.81 11.09
N ASP A 378 -13.21 -3.96 11.74
CA ASP A 378 -14.20 -5.02 11.79
C ASP A 378 -15.49 -4.55 12.47
N ALA A 379 -15.39 -3.98 13.66
CA ALA A 379 -16.53 -3.46 14.40
C ALA A 379 -17.26 -2.32 13.67
N ALA A 380 -16.52 -1.51 12.88
CA ALA A 380 -17.09 -0.38 12.15
C ALA A 380 -17.85 -0.81 10.87
N LEU A 381 -17.26 -1.73 10.10
CA LEU A 381 -17.77 -2.07 8.77
C LEU A 381 -18.66 -3.33 8.76
N PHE A 382 -18.35 -4.32 9.61
CA PHE A 382 -18.95 -5.65 9.56
C PHE A 382 -19.41 -6.19 10.92
N PRO A 383 -20.29 -5.47 11.66
CA PRO A 383 -20.80 -5.96 12.93
C PRO A 383 -21.46 -7.33 12.78
N THR A 384 -21.06 -8.32 13.57
CA THR A 384 -21.54 -9.70 13.44
C THR A 384 -22.80 -10.01 14.25
N THR A 385 -23.20 -9.11 15.17
CA THR A 385 -24.38 -9.27 16.01
C THR A 385 -25.33 -8.09 15.85
N ALA A 386 -26.63 -8.33 16.06
CA ALA A 386 -27.63 -7.26 16.02
C ALA A 386 -27.32 -6.12 17.01
N ARG A 387 -26.86 -6.47 18.21
CA ARG A 387 -26.46 -5.48 19.22
C ARG A 387 -25.28 -4.62 18.75
N ALA A 388 -24.22 -5.22 18.20
CA ALA A 388 -23.07 -4.48 17.70
C ALA A 388 -23.45 -3.60 16.51
N LEU A 389 -24.34 -4.09 15.62
CA LEU A 389 -24.85 -3.31 14.49
C LEU A 389 -25.62 -2.08 14.97
N GLU A 390 -26.52 -2.23 15.96
CA GLU A 390 -27.29 -1.10 16.51
C GLU A 390 -26.39 -0.09 17.20
N GLN A 391 -25.44 -0.53 18.03
CA GLN A 391 -24.46 0.35 18.67
C GLN A 391 -23.66 1.16 17.64
N ARG A 392 -23.22 0.53 16.56
CA ARG A 392 -22.55 1.22 15.45
C ARG A 392 -23.49 2.23 14.78
N ASN A 393 -24.75 1.86 14.53
CA ASN A 393 -25.73 2.72 13.90
C ASN A 393 -26.03 3.96 14.75
N ASP A 394 -26.14 3.82 16.08
CA ASP A 394 -26.31 4.94 17.01
C ASP A 394 -25.10 5.90 16.94
N MET A 395 -23.89 5.36 16.94
CA MET A 395 -22.69 6.20 16.76
C MET A 395 -22.66 6.95 15.43
N LEU A 396 -23.11 6.31 14.33
CA LEU A 396 -23.19 6.96 13.03
C LEU A 396 -24.22 8.08 12.99
N ARG A 397 -25.39 7.90 13.62
CA ARG A 397 -26.42 8.94 13.77
C ARG A 397 -25.88 10.15 14.54
N ASP A 398 -25.16 9.90 15.62
CA ASP A 398 -24.51 10.96 16.41
C ASP A 398 -23.47 11.74 15.59
N LEU A 399 -22.67 11.03 14.75
CA LEU A 399 -21.68 11.66 13.85
C LEU A 399 -22.33 12.52 12.77
N GLY A 400 -23.43 12.05 12.18
CA GLY A 400 -24.17 12.79 11.14
C GLY A 400 -24.80 14.09 11.67
N THR A 401 -25.00 14.21 12.98
CA THR A 401 -25.58 15.40 13.65
C THR A 401 -24.52 16.36 14.20
N MET A 402 -23.24 15.98 14.25
CA MET A 402 -22.17 16.84 14.75
C MET A 402 -21.83 17.95 13.75
N PRO A 403 -21.79 19.22 14.20
CA PRO A 403 -21.23 20.29 13.36
C PRO A 403 -19.76 20.02 13.07
N PRO A 404 -19.23 20.45 11.93
CA PRO A 404 -17.82 20.28 11.58
C PRO A 404 -16.95 20.85 12.72
N ARG A 405 -16.01 20.04 13.21
CA ARG A 405 -15.10 20.44 14.29
C ARG A 405 -14.28 21.64 13.84
N ARG A 406 -14.46 22.78 14.47
CA ARG A 406 -13.49 23.90 14.40
C ARG A 406 -12.25 23.47 15.22
N ASP A 407 -11.10 23.43 14.56
CA ASP A 407 -9.84 23.15 15.24
C ASP A 407 -9.35 24.42 15.97
N ASP A 408 -9.66 24.52 17.25
CA ASP A 408 -9.24 25.63 18.12
C ASP A 408 -7.82 25.46 18.68
N ARG A 409 -6.99 24.58 18.12
CA ARG A 409 -5.61 24.42 18.55
C ARG A 409 -4.68 25.34 17.77
N PRO A 410 -3.92 26.22 18.46
CA PRO A 410 -2.97 27.07 17.79
C PRO A 410 -1.85 26.23 17.16
N THR A 411 -1.77 26.23 15.84
CA THR A 411 -0.68 25.65 15.06
C THR A 411 0.55 26.57 15.12
N ARG A 412 1.26 26.60 16.25
CA ARG A 412 2.63 27.10 16.29
C ARG A 412 3.53 25.98 16.79
N PRO A 413 4.50 25.54 16.00
CA PRO A 413 5.60 24.75 16.51
C PRO A 413 6.41 25.63 17.46
N SER A 414 6.61 25.18 18.71
CA SER A 414 7.54 25.82 19.61
C SER A 414 8.94 25.86 18.99
N PRO A 415 9.62 27.03 19.02
CA PRO A 415 11.00 27.09 18.53
C PRO A 415 11.90 26.26 19.42
N CYS A 416 12.80 25.49 18.80
CA CYS A 416 13.88 24.81 19.49
C CYS A 416 14.71 25.84 20.27
N PRO A 417 15.03 25.62 21.54
CA PRO A 417 15.95 26.47 22.26
C PRO A 417 17.40 26.09 21.89
N ASN A 418 18.19 27.14 21.65
CA ASN A 418 19.64 27.20 21.65
C ASN A 418 20.42 27.12 20.33
N SER A 419 20.76 28.29 19.84
CA SER A 419 22.17 28.63 19.55
C SER A 419 22.46 30.04 20.07
N ARG A 420 23.46 30.09 21.00
CA ARG A 420 23.94 31.33 21.65
C ARG A 420 24.64 32.21 20.64
N SER A 421 24.25 33.45 20.65
CA SER A 421 24.98 34.72 20.55
C SER A 421 26.47 34.71 20.15
N GLY A 422 26.76 35.44 19.09
CA GLY A 422 28.00 36.18 18.86
C GLY A 422 27.57 37.48 18.18
N GLY A 423 27.79 38.62 18.88
CA GLY A 423 27.37 39.94 18.46
C GLY A 423 28.27 40.52 17.36
N ASP A 424 27.90 41.47 16.63
CA ASP A 424 28.17 42.88 16.77
C ASP A 424 27.74 43.70 15.55
N SER A 425 27.22 44.86 15.89
CA SER A 425 27.22 46.15 15.22
C SER A 425 26.87 46.33 13.74
N GLY A 426 25.70 46.97 13.51
CA GLY A 426 25.61 48.34 12.99
C GLY A 426 25.64 48.56 11.47
N HIS A 427 24.57 48.91 10.88
CA HIS A 427 24.24 50.19 10.23
C HIS A 427 22.95 50.10 9.40
N ALA A 428 22.22 51.19 9.50
CA ALA A 428 20.88 51.39 8.98
C ALA A 428 20.88 52.03 7.56
N VAL A 429 19.78 51.64 6.77
CA VAL A 429 18.96 52.45 5.85
C VAL A 429 19.62 53.01 4.55
N PRO A 430 18.88 53.25 3.44
CA PRO A 430 17.46 53.19 3.15
C PRO A 430 17.04 52.59 1.78
N SER A 431 15.74 52.41 1.67
CA SER A 431 14.81 52.27 0.52
C SER A 431 15.13 53.17 -0.70
N VAL A 432 14.94 52.62 -1.92
CA VAL A 432 14.37 53.33 -3.07
C VAL A 432 13.58 52.40 -3.98
N ALA A 433 12.46 52.91 -4.45
CA ALA A 433 11.40 52.30 -5.23
C ALA A 433 11.65 52.30 -6.75
N SER A 434 10.81 51.49 -7.43
CA SER A 434 10.27 51.67 -8.82
C SER A 434 11.24 51.48 -10.00
N THR A 435 10.92 50.72 -11.02
CA THR A 435 10.01 50.98 -12.11
C THR A 435 9.97 49.80 -13.11
N ARG A 436 8.82 49.67 -13.76
CA ARG A 436 8.48 48.78 -14.89
C ARG A 436 9.41 48.93 -16.09
N THR A 437 9.65 47.88 -16.84
CA THR A 437 9.38 47.92 -18.31
C THR A 437 9.33 46.51 -18.93
N ARG A 438 8.47 46.34 -19.91
CA ARG A 438 8.23 45.19 -20.80
C ARG A 438 9.30 45.10 -21.89
N GLN A 439 9.55 43.90 -22.40
CA GLN A 439 9.56 43.44 -23.81
C GLN A 439 10.45 42.21 -23.94
N ALA A 440 9.94 41.11 -24.39
CA ALA A 440 9.73 40.53 -25.72
C ALA A 440 10.91 39.69 -26.23
N ALA A 441 10.58 38.40 -26.48
CA ALA A 441 10.98 37.51 -27.52
C ALA A 441 12.46 37.12 -27.71
N GLY A 442 12.71 35.80 -27.72
CA GLY A 442 13.93 35.20 -28.27
C GLY A 442 14.05 33.74 -27.93
N SER A 443 13.76 32.87 -28.89
CA SER A 443 13.96 31.43 -28.92
C SER A 443 15.42 31.05 -28.80
N ALA A 444 15.75 29.99 -28.02
CA ALA A 444 16.79 29.02 -28.39
C ALA A 444 16.78 27.81 -27.47
N ASP A 445 16.73 26.73 -28.10
CA ASP A 445 17.05 25.33 -27.77
C ASP A 445 18.21 25.18 -26.79
N GLY A 446 18.05 24.34 -25.76
CA GLY A 446 19.09 24.07 -24.78
C GLY A 446 18.70 22.97 -23.82
N ARG A 447 18.71 21.72 -24.28
CA ARG A 447 18.63 20.53 -23.43
C ARG A 447 19.69 20.62 -22.32
N ARG A 448 19.26 20.85 -21.10
CA ARG A 448 20.08 20.65 -19.91
C ARG A 448 19.44 19.53 -19.08
N THR A 449 20.12 18.40 -19.07
CA THR A 449 19.92 17.34 -18.09
C THR A 449 20.16 17.88 -16.68
N PRO A 450 19.25 17.64 -15.72
CA PRO A 450 19.51 18.01 -14.33
C PRO A 450 20.58 17.09 -13.74
N THR A 451 21.70 17.65 -13.38
CA THR A 451 22.72 17.01 -12.55
C THR A 451 22.17 16.84 -11.14
N TRP A 452 21.76 15.64 -10.77
CA TRP A 452 21.32 15.32 -9.42
C TRP A 452 22.54 15.17 -8.51
N CYS A 453 22.65 16.07 -7.56
CA CYS A 453 23.58 15.94 -6.45
C CYS A 453 23.38 14.59 -5.75
N ARG A 454 24.47 13.84 -5.59
CA ARG A 454 24.58 12.66 -4.73
C ARG A 454 24.36 13.11 -3.27
N GLY A 455 23.11 13.09 -2.82
CA GLY A 455 22.76 13.27 -1.42
C GLY A 455 22.82 11.92 -0.73
N THR A 456 23.68 11.79 0.25
CA THR A 456 23.70 10.67 1.21
C THR A 456 22.31 10.50 1.84
N PRO A 457 21.87 9.24 2.06
CA PRO A 457 20.58 9.01 2.72
C PRO A 457 20.58 9.60 4.13
N PRO A 458 19.47 10.19 4.60
CA PRO A 458 19.39 10.95 5.85
C PRO A 458 19.45 10.12 7.15
N TRP A 459 19.92 8.89 7.12
CA TRP A 459 19.90 7.97 8.26
C TRP A 459 21.28 7.72 8.89
N ARG A 460 22.22 8.66 8.83
CA ARG A 460 23.38 8.61 9.72
C ARG A 460 23.09 9.35 11.02
N GLY A 461 22.79 8.57 12.07
CA GLY A 461 23.14 8.77 13.45
C GLY A 461 22.79 10.12 14.08
N THR A 462 21.51 10.38 14.30
CA THR A 462 21.07 11.11 15.49
C THR A 462 20.09 10.22 16.24
N ARG A 463 20.41 9.91 17.48
CA ARG A 463 19.45 9.35 18.44
C ARG A 463 18.35 10.38 18.64
N CYS A 464 17.38 10.42 17.75
CA CYS A 464 16.06 10.96 18.03
C CYS A 464 15.24 9.82 18.55
N GLY A 465 14.76 9.95 19.78
CA GLY A 465 13.78 9.04 20.37
C GLY A 465 12.67 8.83 19.36
N ALA A 466 12.39 7.59 19.03
CA ALA A 466 11.35 7.19 18.11
C ALA A 466 9.99 7.63 18.69
N ARG A 467 9.57 8.83 18.34
CA ARG A 467 8.14 9.13 18.33
C ARG A 467 7.59 8.48 17.08
N PRO A 468 6.57 7.63 17.18
CA PRO A 468 5.93 7.06 16.00
C PRO A 468 5.40 8.20 15.15
N LEU A 469 5.86 8.31 13.91
CA LEU A 469 5.28 9.15 12.87
C LEU A 469 3.99 8.49 12.34
N GLY A 470 3.09 8.15 13.26
CA GLY A 470 1.72 7.81 12.97
C GLY A 470 0.92 9.10 13.09
N GLY A 471 0.41 9.61 11.99
CA GLY A 471 -0.46 10.78 12.02
C GLY A 471 -1.62 10.57 12.98
N ALA A 472 -1.92 11.54 13.79
CA ALA A 472 -3.06 11.56 14.73
C ALA A 472 -4.42 11.35 14.02
N ALA A 473 -4.44 11.43 12.68
CA ALA A 473 -5.62 11.29 11.84
C ALA A 473 -6.09 9.85 11.67
N ASP A 474 -5.16 8.90 11.43
CA ASP A 474 -5.50 7.46 11.32
C ASP A 474 -6.06 6.86 12.61
N ARG A 475 -5.70 7.47 13.73
CA ARG A 475 -6.17 7.05 15.04
C ARG A 475 -7.54 7.62 15.42
N SER A 476 -8.07 8.61 14.69
CA SER A 476 -9.31 9.28 15.08
C SER A 476 -10.55 8.51 14.69
N PHE A 477 -10.62 7.92 13.50
CA PHE A 477 -11.76 7.11 13.07
C PHE A 477 -11.82 5.80 13.87
N ALA A 478 -10.75 5.08 13.89
CA ALA A 478 -10.62 3.83 14.63
C ALA A 478 -10.69 4.06 16.15
N ARG A 479 -10.07 5.11 16.72
CA ARG A 479 -10.20 5.46 18.15
C ARG A 479 -11.55 6.02 18.54
N TYR A 480 -12.22 6.76 17.66
CA TYR A 480 -13.56 7.25 17.96
C TYR A 480 -14.54 6.09 18.10
N PHE A 481 -14.45 5.06 17.27
CA PHE A 481 -15.26 3.86 17.37
C PHE A 481 -14.80 2.91 18.50
N GLY A 482 -13.50 2.69 18.67
CA GLY A 482 -12.97 1.77 19.68
C GLY A 482 -13.03 2.29 21.12
N SER A 483 -12.78 3.58 21.35
CA SER A 483 -12.74 4.15 22.71
C SER A 483 -14.12 4.30 23.37
N ARG A 484 -15.19 4.51 22.61
CA ARG A 484 -16.55 4.55 23.17
C ARG A 484 -17.12 3.15 23.44
N LEU A 485 -16.78 2.16 22.62
CA LEU A 485 -17.20 0.77 22.86
C LEU A 485 -16.55 0.18 24.11
N ASN A 486 -15.29 0.52 24.40
CA ASN A 486 -14.59 0.00 25.57
C ASN A 486 -14.98 0.73 26.89
N SER A 487 -15.36 2.00 26.84
CA SER A 487 -15.73 2.75 28.05
C SER A 487 -17.09 2.36 28.64
N GLU A 488 -17.97 1.72 27.87
CA GLU A 488 -19.26 1.23 28.34
C GLU A 488 -19.23 -0.24 28.83
N VAL A 489 -18.20 -1.00 28.43
CA VAL A 489 -18.02 -2.39 28.88
C VAL A 489 -17.38 -2.45 30.28
N ASP A 490 -16.56 -1.46 30.65
CA ASP A 490 -15.91 -1.39 31.98
C ASP A 490 -16.79 -0.73 33.08
N GLN A 491 -18.01 -0.28 32.77
CA GLN A 491 -18.95 0.31 33.72
C GLN A 491 -20.18 -0.57 34.04
N LYS A 492 -20.19 -1.81 33.66
CA LYS A 492 -21.17 -2.83 34.03
C LYS A 492 -20.48 -4.11 34.47
#